data_8db915072af7385b3f9249a46e9d2911
#
_entry.id   8db915072af7385b3f9249a46e9d2911
#
_cell.length_a   1.000
_cell.length_b   1.000
_cell.length_c   1.000
_cell.angle_alpha   90.00
_cell.angle_beta   90.00
_cell.angle_gamma   90.00
#
_symmetry.space_group_name_H-M   'P 1'
#
loop_
_entity.id
_entity.type
_entity.pdbx_description
1 polymer ?
#
loop_
_entity_poly.entity_id
_entity_poly.type
_entity_poly.pdbx_seq_one_letter_code
_entity_poly.pdbx_strand_id
1 'polypeptide(L)'
;MPSIDYINIKELLGLIAKQNSLAGRFIVAICGPPGSGKSTFAGLLLKGLGECAKVVPMDGFHLDNRQLKNLGLLHRKGAPETFDAFGFLELVKDIRRTENLSFPVFDRDADKTIMDADNLGPEHKIIIVEGNYLLLKKYPWSYLKGEFDLSVYLEVS
;
A
#
# COMPACT_ATOMS: atom_id res chain seq x y z
N MET A 1 -9.59 10.72 13.46
CA MET A 1 -10.31 11.19 12.27
C MET A 1 -11.74 10.65 12.28
N PRO A 2 -12.74 11.45 11.98
CA PRO A 2 -14.09 10.92 11.96
C PRO A 2 -14.25 9.85 10.89
N SER A 3 -15.10 8.87 11.18
CA SER A 3 -15.46 7.84 10.20
C SER A 3 -16.28 8.47 9.09
N ILE A 4 -15.89 8.19 7.84
CA ILE A 4 -16.64 8.60 6.65
C ILE A 4 -17.13 7.34 5.98
N ASP A 5 -18.44 7.12 5.98
CA ASP A 5 -18.98 5.87 5.45
C ASP A 5 -18.85 5.77 3.93
N TYR A 6 -19.13 6.88 3.23
CA TYR A 6 -19.01 6.93 1.77
C TYR A 6 -18.40 8.25 1.34
N ILE A 7 -17.49 8.18 0.36
CA ILE A 7 -16.82 9.35 -0.18
C ILE A 7 -16.55 9.10 -1.68
N ASN A 8 -16.71 10.11 -2.51
CA ASN A 8 -16.31 10.03 -3.90
C ASN A 8 -14.85 10.46 -4.07
N ILE A 9 -14.25 10.13 -5.21
CA ILE A 9 -12.83 10.39 -5.45
C ILE A 9 -12.49 11.89 -5.40
N LYS A 10 -13.38 12.75 -5.85
CA LYS A 10 -13.16 14.21 -5.84
C LYS A 10 -13.08 14.76 -4.42
N GLU A 11 -13.99 14.31 -3.56
CA GLU A 11 -13.98 14.67 -2.13
C GLU A 11 -12.75 14.14 -1.44
N LEU A 12 -12.35 12.90 -1.75
CA LEU A 12 -11.17 12.28 -1.20
C LEU A 12 -9.91 13.04 -1.61
N LEU A 13 -9.78 13.42 -2.88
CA LEU A 13 -8.66 14.23 -3.36
C LEU A 13 -8.56 15.56 -2.61
N GLY A 14 -9.70 16.22 -2.40
CA GLY A 14 -9.74 17.46 -1.63
C GLY A 14 -9.29 17.28 -0.18
N LEU A 15 -9.72 16.19 0.44
CA LEU A 15 -9.34 15.85 1.81
C LEU A 15 -7.84 15.58 1.93
N ILE A 16 -7.27 14.81 1.00
CA ILE A 16 -5.85 14.47 1.00
C ILE A 16 -5.00 15.69 0.65
N ALA A 17 -5.40 16.49 -0.32
CA ALA A 17 -4.65 17.66 -0.76
C ALA A 17 -4.42 18.68 0.36
N LYS A 18 -5.35 18.81 1.30
CA LYS A 18 -5.20 19.67 2.48
C LYS A 18 -4.03 19.22 3.36
N GLN A 19 -3.69 17.93 3.35
CA GLN A 19 -2.63 17.37 4.19
C GLN A 19 -1.23 17.64 3.63
N ASN A 20 -1.12 18.00 2.35
CA ASN A 20 0.16 18.27 1.71
C ASN A 20 0.92 19.47 2.33
N SER A 21 0.21 20.31 3.05
CA SER A 21 0.83 21.45 3.75
C SER A 21 1.43 21.09 5.11
N LEU A 22 1.17 19.87 5.60
CA LEU A 22 1.66 19.41 6.90
C LEU A 22 3.14 19.01 6.81
N ALA A 23 3.85 19.14 7.94
CA ALA A 23 5.21 18.62 8.06
C ALA A 23 5.16 17.08 8.11
N GLY A 24 6.09 16.44 7.41
CA GLY A 24 6.16 14.99 7.34
C GLY A 24 5.27 14.39 6.26
N ARG A 25 5.23 13.06 6.21
CA ARG A 25 4.46 12.32 5.22
C ARG A 25 3.07 11.99 5.74
N PHE A 26 2.10 12.05 4.82
CA PHE A 26 0.73 11.61 5.05
C PHE A 26 0.50 10.28 4.33
N ILE A 27 0.10 9.25 5.05
CA ILE A 27 -0.04 7.89 4.53
C ILE A 27 -1.51 7.54 4.37
N VAL A 28 -1.93 7.26 3.13
CA VAL A 28 -3.29 6.84 2.79
C VAL A 28 -3.26 5.37 2.42
N ALA A 29 -4.07 4.56 3.06
CA ALA A 29 -4.23 3.15 2.73
C ALA A 29 -5.46 2.94 1.85
N ILE A 30 -5.27 2.26 0.72
CA ILE A 30 -6.36 1.84 -0.16
C ILE A 30 -6.47 0.32 -0.04
N CYS A 31 -7.54 -0.15 0.56
CA CYS A 31 -7.79 -1.55 0.81
C CYS A 31 -9.05 -2.01 0.08
N GLY A 32 -9.16 -3.30 -0.17
CA GLY A 32 -10.31 -3.92 -0.81
C GLY A 32 -9.97 -5.31 -1.29
N PRO A 33 -10.98 -6.13 -1.63
CA PRO A 33 -10.74 -7.49 -2.10
C PRO A 33 -10.03 -7.51 -3.47
N PRO A 34 -9.46 -8.66 -3.86
CA PRO A 34 -8.91 -8.80 -5.20
C PRO A 34 -9.97 -8.45 -6.27
N GLY A 35 -9.55 -7.73 -7.30
CA GLY A 35 -10.46 -7.30 -8.36
C GLY A 35 -11.36 -6.13 -8.01
N SER A 36 -11.15 -5.46 -6.87
CA SER A 36 -11.94 -4.28 -6.47
C SER A 36 -11.54 -2.99 -7.18
N GLY A 37 -10.44 -3.01 -7.94
CA GLY A 37 -9.95 -1.82 -8.63
C GLY A 37 -9.02 -0.93 -7.81
N LYS A 38 -8.37 -1.48 -6.79
CA LYS A 38 -7.44 -0.74 -5.91
C LYS A 38 -6.35 -0.02 -6.68
N SER A 39 -5.68 -0.74 -7.59
CA SER A 39 -4.58 -0.17 -8.38
C SER A 39 -5.06 0.96 -9.28
N THR A 40 -6.22 0.79 -9.91
CA THR A 40 -6.84 1.83 -10.73
C THR A 40 -7.20 3.05 -9.90
N PHE A 41 -7.80 2.83 -8.73
CA PHE A 41 -8.18 3.89 -7.83
C PHE A 41 -6.96 4.65 -7.31
N ALA A 42 -5.92 3.93 -6.88
CA ALA A 42 -4.65 4.52 -6.46
C ALA A 42 -4.01 5.36 -7.59
N GLY A 43 -4.07 4.86 -8.82
CA GLY A 43 -3.58 5.58 -10.00
C GLY A 43 -4.35 6.88 -10.26
N LEU A 44 -5.66 6.87 -10.06
CA LEU A 44 -6.48 8.08 -10.20
C LEU A 44 -6.14 9.11 -9.12
N LEU A 45 -5.92 8.66 -7.88
CA LEU A 45 -5.47 9.56 -6.80
C LEU A 45 -4.10 10.15 -7.12
N LEU A 46 -3.17 9.32 -7.59
CA LEU A 46 -1.83 9.77 -7.98
C LEU A 46 -1.90 10.85 -9.05
N LYS A 47 -2.72 10.64 -10.07
CA LYS A 47 -2.91 11.60 -11.15
C LYS A 47 -3.46 12.93 -10.64
N GLY A 48 -4.41 12.88 -9.72
CA GLY A 48 -5.02 14.09 -9.15
C GLY A 48 -4.11 14.83 -8.17
N LEU A 49 -3.22 14.12 -7.48
CA LEU A 49 -2.30 14.71 -6.50
C LEU A 49 -0.97 15.18 -7.12
N GLY A 50 -0.56 14.59 -8.23
CA GLY A 50 0.66 14.97 -8.94
C GLY A 50 1.95 14.43 -8.31
N GLU A 51 3.04 15.14 -8.51
CA GLU A 51 4.39 14.67 -8.17
C GLU A 51 4.67 14.58 -6.67
N CYS A 52 3.85 15.19 -5.84
CA CYS A 52 3.99 15.09 -4.39
C CYS A 52 3.55 13.74 -3.83
N ALA A 53 2.90 12.90 -4.63
CA ALA A 53 2.37 11.61 -4.23
C ALA A 53 3.12 10.45 -4.87
N LYS A 54 3.14 9.32 -4.18
CA LYS A 54 3.75 8.08 -4.67
C LYS A 54 2.91 6.90 -4.20
N VAL A 55 2.78 5.89 -5.05
CA VAL A 55 2.07 4.64 -4.71
C VAL A 55 3.07 3.57 -4.31
N VAL A 56 2.80 2.90 -3.20
CA VAL A 56 3.56 1.75 -2.70
C VAL A 56 2.62 0.55 -2.66
N PRO A 57 2.71 -0.36 -3.62
CA PRO A 57 1.86 -1.55 -3.64
C PRO A 57 2.34 -2.61 -2.66
N MET A 58 1.40 -3.24 -1.93
CA MET A 58 1.68 -4.40 -1.09
C MET A 58 2.20 -5.60 -1.91
N ASP A 59 1.82 -5.67 -3.18
CA ASP A 59 2.20 -6.78 -4.07
C ASP A 59 3.71 -7.02 -4.15
N GLY A 60 4.53 -5.99 -3.95
CA GLY A 60 5.98 -6.12 -3.92
C GLY A 60 6.49 -7.02 -2.80
N PHE A 61 5.65 -7.37 -1.84
CA PHE A 61 6.01 -8.21 -0.70
C PHE A 61 5.53 -9.65 -0.83
N HIS A 62 5.16 -10.10 -2.04
CA HIS A 62 4.97 -11.52 -2.30
C HIS A 62 6.25 -12.28 -2.00
N LEU A 63 6.12 -13.40 -1.30
CA LEU A 63 7.19 -14.39 -1.24
C LEU A 63 7.40 -14.96 -2.63
N ASP A 64 8.65 -15.27 -3.00
CA ASP A 64 8.91 -15.83 -4.32
C ASP A 64 8.43 -17.29 -4.41
N ASN A 65 8.32 -17.80 -5.61
CA ASN A 65 7.80 -19.14 -5.84
C ASN A 65 8.64 -20.23 -5.18
N ARG A 66 9.96 -20.04 -5.09
CA ARG A 66 10.86 -20.97 -4.42
C ARG A 66 10.59 -21.01 -2.91
N GLN A 67 10.43 -19.85 -2.30
CA GLN A 67 10.08 -19.75 -0.87
C GLN A 67 8.72 -20.39 -0.61
N LEU A 68 7.73 -20.12 -1.44
CA LEU A 68 6.39 -20.68 -1.30
C LEU A 68 6.40 -22.20 -1.46
N LYS A 69 7.18 -22.72 -2.41
CA LYS A 69 7.33 -24.16 -2.61
C LYS A 69 7.95 -24.82 -1.39
N ASN A 70 9.00 -24.22 -0.83
CA ASN A 70 9.68 -24.72 0.35
C ASN A 70 8.76 -24.75 1.59
N LEU A 71 7.82 -23.79 1.66
CA LEU A 71 6.84 -23.70 2.75
C LEU A 71 5.58 -24.54 2.50
N GLY A 72 5.45 -25.15 1.32
CA GLY A 72 4.24 -25.88 0.95
C GLY A 72 3.03 -24.97 0.67
N LEU A 73 3.27 -23.70 0.31
CA LEU A 73 2.22 -22.69 0.16
C LEU A 73 2.00 -22.23 -1.29
N LEU A 74 2.72 -22.81 -2.26
CA LEU A 74 2.63 -22.35 -3.65
C LEU A 74 1.19 -22.39 -4.19
N HIS A 75 0.43 -23.43 -3.82
CA HIS A 75 -0.97 -23.57 -4.24
C HIS A 75 -1.91 -22.52 -3.63
N ARG A 76 -1.42 -21.80 -2.60
CA ARG A 76 -2.19 -20.76 -1.92
C ARG A 76 -1.70 -19.35 -2.26
N LYS A 77 -0.88 -19.20 -3.29
CA LYS A 77 -0.32 -17.91 -3.69
C LYS A 77 -1.41 -16.84 -3.76
N GLY A 78 -1.18 -15.72 -3.10
CA GLY A 78 -2.17 -14.65 -2.94
C GLY A 78 -2.86 -14.62 -1.58
N ALA A 79 -2.81 -15.72 -0.80
CA ALA A 79 -3.33 -15.73 0.57
C ALA A 79 -2.42 -14.90 1.51
N PRO A 80 -2.93 -14.45 2.68
CA PRO A 80 -2.13 -13.58 3.57
C PRO A 80 -0.77 -14.15 3.97
N GLU A 81 -0.68 -15.46 4.19
CA GLU A 81 0.55 -16.13 4.60
C GLU A 81 1.59 -16.27 3.48
N THR A 82 1.24 -15.90 2.25
CA THR A 82 2.16 -15.95 1.10
C THR A 82 2.90 -14.63 0.86
N PHE A 83 2.74 -13.68 1.78
CA PHE A 83 3.42 -12.39 1.76
C PHE A 83 4.42 -12.28 2.90
N ASP A 84 5.46 -11.47 2.70
CA ASP A 84 6.35 -11.05 3.77
C ASP A 84 5.70 -9.90 4.56
N ALA A 85 4.78 -10.25 5.45
CA ALA A 85 4.01 -9.28 6.21
C ALA A 85 4.87 -8.45 7.16
N PHE A 86 5.90 -9.05 7.77
CA PHE A 86 6.83 -8.32 8.66
C PHE A 86 7.65 -7.31 7.87
N GLY A 87 8.17 -7.72 6.71
CA GLY A 87 8.93 -6.81 5.84
C GLY A 87 8.08 -5.64 5.38
N PHE A 88 6.82 -5.89 5.05
CA PHE A 88 5.89 -4.84 4.66
C PHE A 88 5.60 -3.87 5.81
N LEU A 89 5.36 -4.39 7.01
CA LEU A 89 5.13 -3.56 8.20
C LEU A 89 6.34 -2.65 8.48
N GLU A 90 7.55 -3.20 8.40
CA GLU A 90 8.78 -2.41 8.59
C GLU A 90 8.93 -1.32 7.53
N LEU A 91 8.63 -1.64 6.26
CA LEU A 91 8.63 -0.63 5.19
C LEU A 91 7.65 0.51 5.50
N VAL A 92 6.44 0.20 5.88
CA VAL A 92 5.41 1.21 6.19
C VAL A 92 5.85 2.10 7.34
N LYS A 93 6.46 1.53 8.38
CA LYS A 93 7.05 2.30 9.48
C LYS A 93 8.17 3.21 8.99
N ASP A 94 9.02 2.71 8.10
CA ASP A 94 10.17 3.46 7.57
C ASP A 94 9.73 4.63 6.69
N ILE A 95 8.55 4.59 6.11
CA ILE A 95 8.01 5.72 5.33
C ILE A 95 8.03 7.03 6.13
N ARG A 96 7.77 6.97 7.43
CA ARG A 96 7.78 8.16 8.29
C ARG A 96 9.17 8.54 8.79
N ARG A 97 10.10 7.59 8.83
CA ARG A 97 11.42 7.75 9.46
C ARG A 97 12.50 8.17 8.49
N THR A 98 12.32 7.90 7.20
CA THR A 98 13.39 7.97 6.20
C THR A 98 12.92 8.71 4.97
N GLU A 99 13.64 9.75 4.55
CA GLU A 99 13.29 10.54 3.37
C GLU A 99 13.49 9.74 2.08
N ASN A 100 14.60 9.03 1.97
CA ASN A 100 14.94 8.20 0.81
C ASN A 100 14.76 6.74 1.18
N LEU A 101 13.84 6.07 0.51
CA LEU A 101 13.46 4.71 0.85
C LEU A 101 13.18 3.92 -0.42
N SER A 102 13.96 2.86 -0.65
CA SER A 102 13.70 1.92 -1.75
C SER A 102 12.67 0.88 -1.32
N PHE A 103 11.89 0.40 -2.27
CA PHE A 103 10.92 -0.65 -2.01
C PHE A 103 10.80 -1.60 -3.20
N PRO A 104 10.38 -2.86 -2.96
CA PRO A 104 10.23 -3.85 -4.01
C PRO A 104 8.95 -3.64 -4.81
N VAL A 105 8.97 -4.11 -6.05
CA VAL A 105 7.79 -4.12 -6.94
C VAL A 105 7.61 -5.54 -7.47
N PHE A 106 6.38 -5.99 -7.53
CA PHE A 106 6.06 -7.29 -8.13
C PHE A 106 5.92 -7.16 -9.64
N ASP A 107 6.71 -7.93 -10.37
CA ASP A 107 6.67 -8.02 -11.83
C ASP A 107 5.76 -9.18 -12.22
N ARG A 108 4.60 -8.87 -12.78
CA ARG A 108 3.61 -9.89 -13.15
C ARG A 108 4.05 -10.76 -14.31
N ASP A 109 4.78 -10.19 -15.26
CA ASP A 109 5.27 -10.92 -16.42
C ASP A 109 6.34 -11.95 -16.02
N ALA A 110 7.24 -11.54 -15.13
CA ALA A 110 8.28 -12.43 -14.60
C ALA A 110 7.80 -13.28 -13.41
N ASP A 111 6.60 -13.01 -12.89
CA ASP A 111 6.00 -13.66 -11.71
C ASP A 111 6.95 -13.68 -10.51
N LYS A 112 7.58 -12.54 -10.25
CA LYS A 112 8.53 -12.39 -9.12
C LYS A 112 8.61 -10.96 -8.63
N THR A 113 9.09 -10.82 -7.39
CA THR A 113 9.42 -9.54 -6.79
C THR A 113 10.78 -9.06 -7.28
N ILE A 114 10.85 -7.80 -7.69
CA ILE A 114 12.10 -7.12 -8.02
C ILE A 114 12.46 -6.23 -6.84
N MET A 115 13.56 -6.52 -6.17
CA MET A 115 14.03 -5.75 -5.01
C MET A 115 14.54 -4.38 -5.45
N ASP A 116 14.33 -3.38 -4.59
CA ASP A 116 14.79 -2.00 -4.81
C ASP A 116 14.37 -1.42 -6.15
N ALA A 117 13.20 -1.84 -6.65
CA ALA A 117 12.74 -1.49 -8.00
C ALA A 117 12.19 -0.09 -8.10
N ASP A 118 11.75 0.50 -6.99
CA ASP A 118 11.21 1.86 -6.95
C ASP A 118 11.63 2.53 -5.64
N ASN A 119 11.42 3.84 -5.53
CA ASN A 119 11.88 4.57 -4.36
C ASN A 119 11.01 5.77 -4.02
N LEU A 120 11.04 6.15 -2.74
CA LEU A 120 10.50 7.40 -2.23
C LEU A 120 11.65 8.40 -2.06
N GLY A 121 11.38 9.65 -2.37
CA GLY A 121 12.29 10.77 -2.14
C GLY A 121 11.65 11.85 -1.27
N PRO A 122 12.41 12.90 -0.92
CA PRO A 122 11.90 13.98 -0.06
C PRO A 122 10.70 14.72 -0.63
N GLU A 123 10.55 14.72 -1.96
CA GLU A 123 9.42 15.36 -2.66
C GLU A 123 8.09 14.63 -2.43
N HIS A 124 8.13 13.35 -2.07
CA HIS A 124 6.93 12.53 -1.88
C HIS A 124 6.36 12.75 -0.48
N LYS A 125 5.35 13.59 -0.37
CA LYS A 125 4.70 13.94 0.89
C LYS A 125 3.44 13.13 1.16
N ILE A 126 2.78 12.65 0.10
CA ILE A 126 1.58 11.82 0.18
C ILE A 126 1.95 10.42 -0.31
N ILE A 127 1.84 9.44 0.56
CA ILE A 127 2.15 8.06 0.20
C ILE A 127 0.85 7.26 0.18
N ILE A 128 0.54 6.68 -0.97
CA ILE A 128 -0.64 5.86 -1.17
C ILE A 128 -0.20 4.40 -1.10
N VAL A 129 -0.55 3.73 -0.02
CA VAL A 129 -0.27 2.31 0.15
C VAL A 129 -1.51 1.54 -0.28
N GLU A 130 -1.37 0.57 -1.19
CA GLU A 130 -2.53 -0.20 -1.64
C GLU A 130 -2.31 -1.70 -1.48
N GLY A 131 -3.36 -2.41 -1.12
CA GLY A 131 -3.31 -3.85 -0.97
C GLY A 131 -4.55 -4.42 -0.29
N ASN A 132 -4.74 -5.74 -0.45
CA ASN A 132 -5.94 -6.40 0.05
C ASN A 132 -5.87 -6.78 1.54
N TYR A 133 -4.69 -6.80 2.16
CA TYR A 133 -4.54 -7.20 3.57
C TYR A 133 -4.17 -6.06 4.51
N LEU A 134 -4.24 -4.80 4.06
CA LEU A 134 -3.82 -3.63 4.85
C LEU A 134 -4.63 -3.45 6.13
N LEU A 135 -5.88 -3.88 6.15
CA LEU A 135 -6.78 -3.75 7.30
C LEU A 135 -7.13 -5.10 7.93
N LEU A 136 -6.40 -6.16 7.57
CA LEU A 136 -6.62 -7.49 8.12
C LEU A 136 -6.30 -7.50 9.61
N LYS A 137 -7.21 -8.04 10.42
CA LYS A 137 -7.08 -8.07 11.89
C LYS A 137 -6.20 -9.22 12.41
N LYS A 138 -5.46 -9.88 11.53
CA LYS A 138 -4.57 -10.98 11.87
C LYS A 138 -3.14 -10.48 12.00
N TYR A 139 -2.44 -10.88 13.08
CA TYR A 139 -1.03 -10.56 13.30
C TYR A 139 -0.16 -11.14 12.16
N PRO A 140 0.83 -10.44 11.59
CA PRO A 140 1.28 -9.09 11.94
C PRO A 140 0.54 -7.96 11.19
N TRP A 141 -0.37 -8.28 10.25
CA TRP A 141 -1.12 -7.30 9.47
C TRP A 141 -1.89 -6.30 10.35
N SER A 142 -2.36 -6.77 11.50
CA SER A 142 -3.14 -5.96 12.44
C SER A 142 -2.40 -4.73 12.98
N TYR A 143 -1.07 -4.71 12.89
CA TYR A 143 -0.27 -3.55 13.32
C TYR A 143 -0.19 -2.45 12.26
N LEU A 144 -0.58 -2.71 11.01
CA LEU A 144 -0.53 -1.72 9.94
C LEU A 144 -1.49 -0.56 10.17
N LYS A 145 -2.67 -0.84 10.69
CA LYS A 145 -3.72 0.16 10.86
C LYS A 145 -3.25 1.42 11.61
N GLY A 146 -2.42 1.24 12.62
CA GLY A 146 -1.87 2.35 13.41
C GLY A 146 -0.89 3.23 12.65
N GLU A 147 -0.38 2.77 11.52
CA GLU A 147 0.57 3.51 10.71
C GLU A 147 -0.08 4.41 9.65
N PHE A 148 -1.36 4.19 9.35
CA PHE A 148 -2.09 4.95 8.33
C PHE A 148 -2.77 6.18 8.90
N ASP A 149 -2.66 7.30 8.21
CA ASP A 149 -3.38 8.53 8.57
C ASP A 149 -4.82 8.50 8.09
N LEU A 150 -5.06 7.83 6.97
CA LEU A 150 -6.37 7.67 6.38
C LEU A 150 -6.46 6.29 5.74
N SER A 151 -7.56 5.58 5.99
CA SER A 151 -7.83 4.28 5.38
C SER A 151 -9.10 4.36 4.55
N VAL A 152 -9.01 3.86 3.32
CA VAL A 152 -10.12 3.80 2.37
C VAL A 152 -10.35 2.35 1.99
N TYR A 153 -11.58 1.89 2.12
CA TYR A 153 -11.96 0.54 1.71
C TYR A 153 -12.84 0.61 0.47
N LEU A 154 -12.43 -0.09 -0.60
CA LEU A 154 -13.19 -0.18 -1.83
C LEU A 154 -14.15 -1.37 -1.75
N GLU A 155 -15.44 -1.08 -1.78
CA GLU A 155 -16.46 -2.11 -1.84
C GLU A 155 -16.75 -2.48 -3.30
N VAL A 156 -17.00 -3.76 -3.52
CA VAL A 156 -17.45 -4.27 -4.82
C VAL A 156 -18.94 -4.54 -4.72
N SER A 157 -19.70 -3.85 -5.55
CA SER A 157 -21.15 -4.03 -5.64
C SER A 157 -21.53 -5.31 -6.42
#